data_1d98b7e541e202aaa22d4f5a962b9c85
#
_entry.id   1d98b7e541e202aaa22d4f5a962b9c85
#
_cell.length_a   1.000
_cell.length_b   1.000
_cell.length_c   1.000
_cell.angle_alpha   90.00
_cell.angle_beta   90.00
_cell.angle_gamma   90.00
#
_symmetry.space_group_name_H-M   'P 1'
#
loop_
_entity.id
_entity.type
_entity.pdbx_description
1 polymer ?
#
loop_
_entity_poly.entity_id
_entity_poly.type
_entity_poly.pdbx_seq_one_letter_code
_entity_poly.pdbx_strand_id
1 'polypeptide(L)'
;MVVNRESARSLREVHRSALDAPGLAGILSCLLRVSSLGAVLYGSCDVALSQTQQGASSAERCLAANLDPSLGAQLPRTAARLKSGEPLKIVAIGSSSTVGLWVLAQGATYPEVMRRELSRLRSNTTIDVINSGRVGDTIPDNIARFGRDVLAHTPDLVVWQLGTNDVVWGGQPDQRLKSRVVEGVRALKAGSVDVVLMDLQYTPQVLASVHYIAMEDIITDVAKRERVGLFSRFALMRKSIDAGVSQGALVSWDGLHSTADAYDCIGRALARAISKSAR
;
A
#
# COMPACT_ATOMS: atom_id res chain seq x y z
N MET A 1 32.16 -41.42 1.95
CA MET A 1 31.83 -40.01 2.01
C MET A 1 32.20 -39.40 0.63
N VAL A 2 31.25 -39.44 -0.28
CA VAL A 2 31.44 -39.02 -1.70
C VAL A 2 30.73 -37.71 -1.88
N VAL A 3 31.50 -36.63 -2.07
CA VAL A 3 30.98 -35.29 -2.36
C VAL A 3 30.68 -35.18 -3.84
N ASN A 4 29.44 -34.93 -4.18
CA ASN A 4 28.90 -34.87 -5.55
C ASN A 4 29.43 -33.62 -6.28
N ARG A 5 30.04 -33.84 -7.44
CA ARG A 5 30.68 -32.83 -8.31
C ARG A 5 29.71 -32.03 -9.20
N GLU A 6 28.42 -32.19 -9.05
CA GLU A 6 27.45 -31.53 -9.93
C GLU A 6 27.03 -30.11 -9.50
N SER A 7 27.26 -29.72 -8.24
CA SER A 7 26.87 -28.37 -7.75
C SER A 7 27.80 -27.22 -8.16
N ALA A 8 28.93 -27.53 -8.79
CA ALA A 8 29.92 -26.51 -9.18
C ALA A 8 29.78 -26.01 -10.64
N ARG A 9 28.91 -26.62 -11.43
CA ARG A 9 28.66 -26.17 -12.84
C ARG A 9 27.55 -25.13 -12.98
N SER A 10 26.58 -25.12 -12.10
CA SER A 10 25.44 -24.18 -12.15
C SER A 10 25.81 -22.72 -11.85
N LEU A 11 26.87 -22.47 -11.10
CA LEU A 11 27.28 -21.11 -10.70
C LEU A 11 28.17 -20.38 -11.72
N ARG A 12 28.61 -21.05 -12.79
CA ARG A 12 29.44 -20.41 -13.84
C ARG A 12 28.67 -19.99 -15.08
N GLU A 13 27.46 -20.45 -15.28
CA GLU A 13 26.62 -20.05 -16.42
C GLU A 13 25.81 -18.78 -16.17
N VAL A 14 25.54 -18.40 -14.92
CA VAL A 14 24.80 -17.19 -14.57
C VAL A 14 25.64 -15.90 -14.74
N HIS A 15 26.97 -16.02 -14.84
CA HIS A 15 27.85 -14.84 -14.92
C HIS A 15 28.25 -14.45 -16.35
N ARG A 16 27.77 -15.14 -17.40
CA ARG A 16 28.14 -14.83 -18.79
C ARG A 16 27.04 -14.18 -19.64
N SER A 17 25.81 -14.04 -19.12
CA SER A 17 24.69 -13.43 -19.87
C SER A 17 24.41 -11.95 -19.52
N ALA A 18 25.27 -11.30 -18.76
CA ALA A 18 25.10 -9.90 -18.34
C ALA A 18 25.90 -8.87 -19.14
N LEU A 19 26.53 -9.25 -20.25
CA LEU A 19 27.41 -8.36 -21.01
C LEU A 19 27.01 -8.12 -22.47
N ASP A 20 25.87 -8.62 -22.94
CA ASP A 20 25.36 -8.33 -24.29
C ASP A 20 24.03 -7.58 -24.24
N ALA A 21 24.08 -6.28 -24.02
CA ALA A 21 22.98 -5.37 -24.32
C ALA A 21 23.41 -4.45 -25.48
N PRO A 22 22.81 -4.56 -26.67
CA PRO A 22 23.03 -3.59 -27.75
C PRO A 22 22.08 -2.41 -27.56
N GLY A 23 22.61 -1.22 -27.34
CA GLY A 23 21.77 -0.05 -27.20
C GLY A 23 22.49 1.27 -27.06
N LEU A 24 23.51 1.52 -27.84
CA LEU A 24 24.13 2.84 -27.98
C LEU A 24 24.56 3.08 -29.43
N ALA A 25 23.60 3.33 -30.31
CA ALA A 25 23.87 3.88 -31.62
C ALA A 25 22.66 4.73 -32.05
N GLY A 26 22.67 5.98 -31.67
CA GLY A 26 21.67 6.99 -32.01
C GLY A 26 22.25 8.38 -31.79
N ILE A 27 23.50 8.57 -32.26
CA ILE A 27 24.14 9.89 -32.18
C ILE A 27 24.29 10.44 -33.59
N LEU A 28 23.73 11.65 -33.75
CA LEU A 28 24.13 12.72 -34.66
C LEU A 28 24.14 12.40 -36.18
N SER A 29 23.08 12.85 -36.82
CA SER A 29 23.18 13.41 -38.17
C SER A 29 22.45 14.73 -38.19
N CYS A 30 23.13 15.77 -37.74
CA CYS A 30 22.74 17.16 -38.02
C CYS A 30 23.55 17.60 -39.25
N LEU A 31 22.96 17.49 -40.45
CA LEU A 31 23.53 17.98 -41.68
C LEU A 31 23.51 19.52 -41.67
N LEU A 32 24.68 20.12 -41.55
CA LEU A 32 24.89 21.52 -41.85
C LEU A 32 24.64 21.76 -43.34
N ARG A 33 23.55 22.44 -43.68
CA ARG A 33 23.45 23.15 -44.95
C ARG A 33 23.86 24.60 -44.71
N VAL A 34 25.04 24.94 -45.20
CA VAL A 34 25.48 26.33 -45.29
C VAL A 34 24.82 26.93 -46.53
N SER A 35 23.87 27.87 -46.35
CA SER A 35 23.41 28.75 -47.39
C SER A 35 23.89 30.16 -47.01
N SER A 36 24.61 30.78 -47.93
CA SER A 36 25.13 32.11 -47.87
C SER A 36 23.99 33.13 -47.84
N LEU A 37 23.72 33.69 -46.67
CA LEU A 37 23.30 35.10 -46.42
C LEU A 37 22.97 35.22 -44.91
N GLY A 38 23.69 36.18 -44.27
CA GLY A 38 23.73 36.33 -42.84
C GLY A 38 22.39 36.52 -42.15
N ALA A 39 21.99 35.51 -41.39
CA ALA A 39 21.16 35.66 -40.21
C ALA A 39 21.40 34.42 -39.34
N VAL A 40 22.09 34.56 -38.22
CA VAL A 40 22.24 33.51 -37.23
C VAL A 40 20.93 33.41 -36.44
N LEU A 41 20.04 32.50 -36.84
CA LEU A 41 18.90 32.14 -36.03
C LEU A 41 19.37 31.00 -35.10
N TYR A 42 19.48 31.29 -33.82
CA TYR A 42 19.62 30.28 -32.79
C TYR A 42 18.33 29.46 -32.74
N GLY A 43 18.34 28.33 -33.38
CA GLY A 43 17.31 27.30 -33.20
C GLY A 43 17.44 26.71 -31.82
N SER A 44 16.54 27.06 -30.92
CA SER A 44 16.33 26.35 -29.65
C SER A 44 15.82 24.95 -29.99
N CYS A 45 16.73 23.97 -30.02
CA CYS A 45 16.31 22.56 -30.05
C CYS A 45 15.59 22.26 -28.73
N ASP A 46 14.31 21.90 -28.84
CA ASP A 46 13.45 21.52 -27.73
C ASP A 46 14.02 20.40 -26.90
N VAL A 47 14.63 20.75 -25.77
CA VAL A 47 14.90 19.86 -24.63
C VAL A 47 13.65 19.84 -23.72
N ALA A 48 12.49 19.89 -24.29
CA ALA A 48 11.22 20.07 -23.55
C ALA A 48 10.56 18.75 -23.09
N LEU A 49 11.11 17.57 -23.36
CA LEU A 49 10.45 16.30 -23.04
C LEU A 49 11.03 15.52 -21.86
N SER A 50 12.11 15.97 -21.22
CA SER A 50 12.68 15.26 -20.05
C SER A 50 12.53 15.97 -18.70
N GLN A 51 11.93 17.17 -18.66
CA GLN A 51 11.84 17.95 -17.40
C GLN A 51 10.56 17.74 -16.59
N THR A 52 9.57 17.01 -17.08
CA THR A 52 8.28 16.83 -16.38
C THR A 52 8.26 15.67 -15.37
N GLN A 53 9.30 14.82 -15.29
CA GLN A 53 9.35 13.73 -14.31
C GLN A 53 10.26 13.98 -13.09
N GLN A 54 11.04 15.04 -13.10
CA GLN A 54 12.00 15.31 -12.00
C GLN A 54 11.40 16.02 -10.77
N GLY A 55 10.10 16.37 -10.78
CA GLY A 55 9.46 17.11 -9.70
C GLY A 55 8.48 16.32 -8.82
N ALA A 56 8.05 15.12 -9.23
CA ALA A 56 7.05 14.37 -8.47
C ALA A 56 7.66 13.72 -7.21
N SER A 57 6.99 13.87 -6.06
CA SER A 57 7.37 13.21 -4.82
C SER A 57 7.25 11.67 -4.94
N SER A 58 7.93 10.93 -4.03
CA SER A 58 7.80 9.47 -3.98
C SER A 58 6.35 9.04 -3.74
N ALA A 59 5.61 9.79 -2.93
CA ALA A 59 4.19 9.56 -2.68
C ALA A 59 3.35 9.74 -3.95
N GLU A 60 3.61 10.77 -4.75
CA GLU A 60 2.92 11.00 -6.03
C GLU A 60 3.22 9.92 -7.06
N ARG A 61 4.48 9.50 -7.18
CA ARG A 61 4.86 8.38 -8.06
C ARG A 61 4.21 7.06 -7.62
N CYS A 62 4.20 6.78 -6.30
CA CYS A 62 3.52 5.62 -5.74
C CYS A 62 2.01 5.66 -6.08
N LEU A 63 1.37 6.81 -5.92
CA LEU A 63 -0.04 6.97 -6.21
C LEU A 63 -0.35 6.86 -7.70
N ALA A 64 0.53 7.37 -8.57
CA ALA A 64 0.40 7.25 -10.02
C ALA A 64 0.50 5.79 -10.51
N ALA A 65 1.36 4.99 -9.89
CA ALA A 65 1.47 3.55 -10.16
C ALA A 65 0.21 2.76 -9.76
N ASN A 66 -0.70 3.35 -8.97
CA ASN A 66 -1.87 2.70 -8.37
C ASN A 66 -3.15 3.52 -8.57
N LEU A 67 -3.39 4.00 -9.80
CA LEU A 67 -4.48 4.95 -10.11
C LEU A 67 -5.89 4.44 -9.83
N ASP A 68 -6.12 3.13 -9.87
CA ASP A 68 -7.46 2.53 -9.72
C ASP A 68 -7.52 1.43 -8.66
N PRO A 69 -7.33 1.76 -7.37
CA PRO A 69 -7.44 0.79 -6.30
C PRO A 69 -8.89 0.31 -6.16
N SER A 70 -9.08 -1.01 -6.03
CA SER A 70 -10.37 -1.64 -5.78
C SER A 70 -10.34 -2.41 -4.47
N LEU A 71 -11.45 -2.37 -3.72
CA LEU A 71 -11.61 -3.17 -2.51
C LEU A 71 -12.24 -4.56 -2.79
N GLY A 72 -12.72 -4.80 -4.00
CA GLY A 72 -13.37 -6.06 -4.36
C GLY A 72 -14.74 -6.29 -3.68
N ALA A 73 -15.24 -5.34 -2.89
CA ALA A 73 -16.54 -5.40 -2.23
C ALA A 73 -17.18 -4.01 -2.17
N GLN A 74 -18.50 -3.98 -2.00
CA GLN A 74 -19.27 -2.76 -1.75
C GLN A 74 -19.25 -2.40 -0.26
N LEU A 75 -19.42 -1.12 0.04
CA LEU A 75 -19.47 -0.56 1.39
C LEU A 75 -20.83 0.15 1.58
N PRO A 76 -21.93 -0.60 1.79
CA PRO A 76 -23.28 -0.03 1.72
C PRO A 76 -23.58 0.99 2.82
N ARG A 77 -23.07 0.80 4.04
CA ARG A 77 -23.24 1.75 5.13
C ARG A 77 -22.46 3.04 4.88
N THR A 78 -21.22 2.91 4.45
CA THR A 78 -20.38 4.04 4.03
C THR A 78 -21.04 4.80 2.87
N ALA A 79 -21.58 4.07 1.88
CA ALA A 79 -22.31 4.65 0.75
C ALA A 79 -23.54 5.46 1.21
N ALA A 80 -24.31 4.93 2.15
CA ALA A 80 -25.47 5.64 2.70
C ALA A 80 -25.08 6.97 3.35
N ARG A 81 -24.02 6.99 4.19
CA ARG A 81 -23.50 8.21 4.82
C ARG A 81 -23.03 9.24 3.79
N LEU A 82 -22.22 8.79 2.82
CA LEU A 82 -21.70 9.68 1.78
C LEU A 82 -22.80 10.24 0.88
N LYS A 83 -23.89 9.49 0.66
CA LYS A 83 -25.05 9.94 -0.11
C LYS A 83 -25.92 10.94 0.64
N SER A 84 -26.17 10.69 1.93
CA SER A 84 -26.99 11.58 2.77
C SER A 84 -26.28 12.86 3.20
N GLY A 85 -24.93 12.89 3.12
CA GLY A 85 -24.12 13.99 3.68
C GLY A 85 -23.99 13.94 5.22
N GLU A 86 -24.49 12.88 5.86
CA GLU A 86 -24.31 12.68 7.29
C GLU A 86 -22.86 12.33 7.64
N PRO A 87 -22.42 12.64 8.88
CA PRO A 87 -21.06 12.33 9.30
C PRO A 87 -20.73 10.84 9.13
N LEU A 88 -19.56 10.56 8.53
CA LEU A 88 -19.01 9.21 8.37
C LEU A 88 -17.93 8.97 9.42
N LYS A 89 -18.17 8.02 10.31
CA LYS A 89 -17.20 7.64 11.33
C LYS A 89 -16.45 6.36 10.94
N ILE A 90 -15.13 6.44 10.93
CA ILE A 90 -14.23 5.35 10.57
C ILE A 90 -13.34 5.03 11.77
N VAL A 91 -13.18 3.75 12.10
CA VAL A 91 -12.14 3.29 13.03
C VAL A 91 -11.09 2.52 12.25
N ALA A 92 -9.84 2.97 12.36
CA ALA A 92 -8.68 2.24 11.87
C ALA A 92 -8.04 1.49 13.03
N ILE A 93 -8.10 0.17 13.01
CA ILE A 93 -7.49 -0.70 14.02
C ILE A 93 -6.37 -1.53 13.43
N GLY A 94 -5.32 -1.77 14.20
CA GLY A 94 -4.16 -2.54 13.77
C GLY A 94 -2.97 -2.37 14.69
N SER A 95 -1.78 -2.62 14.15
CA SER A 95 -0.53 -2.60 14.89
C SER A 95 0.19 -1.23 14.83
N SER A 96 1.52 -1.23 15.01
CA SER A 96 2.39 -0.06 14.88
C SER A 96 2.27 0.66 13.53
N SER A 97 1.96 -0.07 12.45
CA SER A 97 1.66 0.53 11.14
C SER A 97 0.41 1.40 11.16
N THR A 98 -0.60 1.06 11.97
CA THR A 98 -1.80 1.88 12.15
C THR A 98 -1.52 3.05 13.09
N VAL A 99 -0.76 2.83 14.18
CA VAL A 99 -0.27 3.93 15.03
C VAL A 99 0.43 5.00 14.19
N GLY A 100 1.19 4.59 13.18
CA GLY A 100 2.07 5.45 12.41
C GLY A 100 3.41 5.65 13.09
N LEU A 101 4.01 4.55 13.58
CA LEU A 101 5.32 4.58 14.23
C LEU A 101 6.33 5.27 13.30
N TRP A 102 7.17 6.14 13.86
CA TRP A 102 8.14 7.04 13.23
C TRP A 102 7.56 8.30 12.55
N VAL A 103 6.25 8.34 12.23
CA VAL A 103 5.62 9.50 11.56
C VAL A 103 4.46 10.12 12.35
N LEU A 104 4.14 9.59 13.52
CA LEU A 104 2.99 10.04 14.36
C LEU A 104 3.09 11.55 14.68
N ALA A 105 4.26 12.01 15.08
CA ALA A 105 4.47 13.41 15.43
C ALA A 105 4.33 14.38 14.24
N GLN A 106 4.37 13.88 13.01
CA GLN A 106 4.22 14.64 11.77
C GLN A 106 2.77 14.70 11.28
N GLY A 107 1.82 14.03 11.96
CA GLY A 107 0.44 13.90 11.48
C GLY A 107 0.32 13.21 10.11
N ALA A 108 1.33 12.41 9.76
CA ALA A 108 1.45 11.75 8.45
C ALA A 108 1.03 10.27 8.48
N THR A 109 0.27 9.84 9.47
CA THR A 109 -0.22 8.46 9.56
C THR A 109 -1.24 8.17 8.44
N TYR A 110 -1.31 6.92 7.95
CA TYR A 110 -2.26 6.62 6.88
C TYR A 110 -3.73 6.89 7.28
N PRO A 111 -4.19 6.70 8.54
CA PRO A 111 -5.55 7.06 8.90
C PRO A 111 -5.83 8.55 8.77
N GLU A 112 -4.88 9.41 9.15
CA GLU A 112 -5.03 10.86 9.02
C GLU A 112 -4.96 11.31 7.56
N VAL A 113 -4.07 10.74 6.75
CA VAL A 113 -4.02 11.00 5.31
C VAL A 113 -5.31 10.55 4.63
N MET A 114 -5.82 9.36 4.97
CA MET A 114 -7.10 8.86 4.49
C MET A 114 -8.25 9.82 4.83
N ARG A 115 -8.30 10.32 6.06
CA ARG A 115 -9.31 11.31 6.49
C ARG A 115 -9.27 12.56 5.62
N ARG A 116 -8.08 13.17 5.46
CA ARG A 116 -7.91 14.38 4.64
C ARG A 116 -8.32 14.16 3.18
N GLU A 117 -7.90 13.05 2.58
CA GLU A 117 -8.22 12.75 1.18
C GLU A 117 -9.71 12.42 1.00
N LEU A 118 -10.34 11.67 1.92
CA LEU A 118 -11.79 11.45 1.90
C LEU A 118 -12.58 12.75 2.04
N SER A 119 -12.19 13.64 2.96
CA SER A 119 -12.82 14.95 3.11
C SER A 119 -12.69 15.80 1.83
N ARG A 120 -11.56 15.69 1.13
CA ARG A 120 -11.38 16.35 -0.18
C ARG A 120 -12.26 15.75 -1.27
N LEU A 121 -12.40 14.42 -1.31
CA LEU A 121 -13.21 13.71 -2.31
C LEU A 121 -14.72 13.80 -2.05
N ARG A 122 -15.11 14.04 -0.81
CA ARG A 122 -16.49 14.03 -0.30
C ARG A 122 -16.74 15.25 0.58
N SER A 123 -16.61 16.43 0.00
CA SER A 123 -16.67 17.72 0.70
C SER A 123 -18.01 18.03 1.36
N ASN A 124 -19.07 17.32 1.00
CA ASN A 124 -20.39 17.44 1.59
C ASN A 124 -20.60 16.57 2.86
N THR A 125 -19.59 15.78 3.25
CA THR A 125 -19.67 14.85 4.38
C THR A 125 -18.53 15.09 5.35
N THR A 126 -18.84 15.23 6.63
CA THR A 126 -17.82 15.26 7.69
C THR A 126 -17.23 13.87 7.85
N ILE A 127 -15.90 13.75 7.74
CA ILE A 127 -15.19 12.49 7.89
C ILE A 127 -14.46 12.51 9.24
N ASP A 128 -14.84 11.61 10.12
CA ASP A 128 -14.21 11.39 11.43
C ASP A 128 -13.44 10.05 11.41
N VAL A 129 -12.15 10.07 11.75
CA VAL A 129 -11.29 8.88 11.76
C VAL A 129 -10.62 8.73 13.11
N ILE A 130 -10.90 7.61 13.76
CA ILE A 130 -10.29 7.23 15.04
C ILE A 130 -9.15 6.25 14.73
N ASN A 131 -7.93 6.62 15.14
CA ASN A 131 -6.78 5.75 15.06
C ASN A 131 -6.69 4.89 16.33
N SER A 132 -7.07 3.63 16.22
CA SER A 132 -7.00 2.60 17.27
C SER A 132 -5.83 1.63 17.05
N GLY A 133 -4.72 2.10 16.49
CA GLY A 133 -3.48 1.33 16.37
C GLY A 133 -2.83 1.08 17.73
N ARG A 134 -2.12 -0.06 17.89
CA ARG A 134 -1.32 -0.38 19.06
C ARG A 134 -0.05 -1.12 18.67
N VAL A 135 1.09 -0.61 19.13
CA VAL A 135 2.39 -1.20 18.80
C VAL A 135 2.45 -2.66 19.25
N GLY A 136 2.91 -3.55 18.36
CA GLY A 136 3.09 -4.96 18.66
C GLY A 136 1.86 -5.85 18.47
N ASP A 137 0.66 -5.29 18.31
CA ASP A 137 -0.57 -6.07 18.19
C ASP A 137 -0.52 -7.07 17.04
N THR A 138 -0.96 -8.28 17.36
CA THR A 138 -1.27 -9.38 16.45
C THR A 138 -2.76 -9.44 16.13
N ILE A 139 -3.18 -10.39 15.28
CA ILE A 139 -4.61 -10.62 14.99
C ILE A 139 -5.41 -10.92 16.28
N PRO A 140 -4.98 -11.87 17.18
CA PRO A 140 -5.68 -12.07 18.45
C PRO A 140 -5.77 -10.84 19.33
N ASP A 141 -4.71 -10.03 19.42
CA ASP A 141 -4.70 -8.80 20.23
C ASP A 141 -5.71 -7.78 19.73
N ASN A 142 -5.79 -7.60 18.40
CA ASN A 142 -6.80 -6.70 17.81
C ASN A 142 -8.22 -7.17 18.13
N ILE A 143 -8.51 -8.47 17.99
CA ILE A 143 -9.84 -9.04 18.26
C ILE A 143 -10.23 -8.84 19.73
N ALA A 144 -9.30 -9.05 20.66
CA ALA A 144 -9.54 -8.92 22.10
C ALA A 144 -10.01 -7.51 22.51
N ARG A 145 -9.73 -6.49 21.68
CA ARG A 145 -10.10 -5.10 21.98
C ARG A 145 -11.15 -4.50 21.03
N PHE A 146 -11.75 -5.28 20.13
CA PHE A 146 -12.80 -4.78 19.23
C PHE A 146 -13.98 -4.13 19.98
N GLY A 147 -14.42 -4.72 21.08
CA GLY A 147 -15.52 -4.14 21.89
C GLY A 147 -15.21 -2.73 22.35
N ARG A 148 -14.07 -2.53 23.02
CA ARG A 148 -13.67 -1.26 23.64
C ARG A 148 -13.18 -0.24 22.61
N ASP A 149 -12.30 -0.66 21.69
CA ASP A 149 -11.51 0.26 20.86
C ASP A 149 -12.09 0.45 19.45
N VAL A 150 -13.17 -0.28 19.12
CA VAL A 150 -13.85 -0.20 17.81
C VAL A 150 -15.35 -0.01 17.99
N LEU A 151 -16.07 -1.03 18.51
CA LEU A 151 -17.54 -1.04 18.53
C LEU A 151 -18.14 -0.01 19.49
N ALA A 152 -17.46 0.31 20.61
CA ALA A 152 -17.87 1.37 21.52
C ALA A 152 -17.95 2.75 20.84
N HIS A 153 -17.22 2.96 19.74
CA HIS A 153 -17.28 4.20 18.95
C HIS A 153 -18.41 4.23 17.93
N THR A 154 -19.18 3.15 17.79
CA THR A 154 -20.29 3.02 16.81
C THR A 154 -19.87 3.47 15.38
N PRO A 155 -18.82 2.89 14.79
CA PRO A 155 -18.34 3.31 13.48
C PRO A 155 -19.29 2.88 12.35
N ASP A 156 -19.19 3.57 11.23
CA ASP A 156 -19.84 3.15 9.98
C ASP A 156 -18.92 2.23 9.16
N LEU A 157 -17.60 2.44 9.28
CA LEU A 157 -16.56 1.67 8.59
C LEU A 157 -15.42 1.32 9.55
N VAL A 158 -14.93 0.10 9.45
CA VAL A 158 -13.70 -0.34 10.11
C VAL A 158 -12.66 -0.68 9.07
N VAL A 159 -11.47 -0.09 9.20
CA VAL A 159 -10.26 -0.53 8.49
C VAL A 159 -9.41 -1.36 9.46
N TRP A 160 -9.30 -2.65 9.22
CA TRP A 160 -8.52 -3.55 10.06
C TRP A 160 -7.23 -3.94 9.36
N GLN A 161 -6.10 -3.35 9.80
CA GLN A 161 -4.75 -3.73 9.37
C GLN A 161 -4.27 -4.90 10.22
N LEU A 162 -3.85 -5.99 9.57
CA LEU A 162 -3.59 -7.25 10.24
C LEU A 162 -2.45 -8.06 9.60
N GLY A 163 -1.93 -9.04 10.36
CA GLY A 163 -1.07 -10.12 9.86
C GLY A 163 0.44 -9.84 9.92
N THR A 164 0.89 -8.60 9.96
CA THR A 164 2.33 -8.28 9.90
C THR A 164 3.10 -8.87 11.08
N ASN A 165 2.68 -8.60 12.32
CA ASN A 165 3.38 -9.11 13.50
C ASN A 165 3.23 -10.62 13.64
N ASP A 166 2.11 -11.17 13.16
CA ASP A 166 1.85 -12.61 13.15
C ASP A 166 2.87 -13.36 12.28
N VAL A 167 3.34 -12.77 11.17
CA VAL A 167 4.34 -13.41 10.29
C VAL A 167 5.78 -13.04 10.61
N VAL A 168 6.03 -11.84 11.14
CA VAL A 168 7.40 -11.37 11.43
C VAL A 168 7.90 -11.94 12.77
N TRP A 169 7.03 -12.00 13.78
CA TRP A 169 7.38 -12.42 15.13
C TRP A 169 6.67 -13.69 15.58
N GLY A 170 5.64 -14.12 14.84
CA GLY A 170 4.87 -15.33 15.12
C GLY A 170 5.40 -16.56 14.38
N GLY A 171 4.59 -17.59 14.35
CA GLY A 171 4.86 -18.82 13.62
C GLY A 171 4.11 -18.92 12.29
N GLN A 172 4.06 -20.13 11.74
CA GLN A 172 3.31 -20.42 10.54
C GLN A 172 1.81 -20.14 10.75
N PRO A 173 1.17 -19.32 9.90
CA PRO A 173 -0.27 -19.16 9.93
C PRO A 173 -0.97 -20.49 9.68
N ASP A 174 -1.82 -20.85 10.63
CA ASP A 174 -2.54 -22.11 10.59
C ASP A 174 -4.06 -21.91 10.42
N GLN A 175 -4.81 -23.00 10.40
CA GLN A 175 -6.27 -22.96 10.29
C GLN A 175 -6.93 -22.26 11.49
N ARG A 176 -6.30 -22.25 12.67
CA ARG A 176 -6.83 -21.52 13.85
C ARG A 176 -6.75 -20.03 13.64
N LEU A 177 -5.60 -19.55 13.12
CA LEU A 177 -5.44 -18.11 12.82
C LEU A 177 -6.43 -17.66 11.77
N LYS A 178 -6.65 -18.48 10.72
CA LYS A 178 -7.69 -18.23 9.72
C LYS A 178 -9.08 -18.14 10.35
N SER A 179 -9.42 -19.08 11.24
CA SER A 179 -10.71 -19.04 11.96
C SER A 179 -10.85 -17.78 12.82
N ARG A 180 -9.76 -17.33 13.46
CA ARG A 180 -9.74 -16.06 14.21
C ARG A 180 -10.03 -14.86 13.33
N VAL A 181 -9.45 -14.78 12.13
CA VAL A 181 -9.76 -13.68 11.19
C VAL A 181 -11.23 -13.70 10.79
N VAL A 182 -11.79 -14.89 10.49
CA VAL A 182 -13.23 -15.07 10.19
C VAL A 182 -14.11 -14.61 11.36
N GLU A 183 -13.81 -15.06 12.58
CA GLU A 183 -14.53 -14.67 13.80
C GLU A 183 -14.48 -13.15 14.01
N GLY A 184 -13.30 -12.55 13.84
CA GLY A 184 -13.11 -11.11 13.95
C GLY A 184 -13.94 -10.32 12.92
N VAL A 185 -13.92 -10.72 11.65
CA VAL A 185 -14.74 -10.10 10.61
C VAL A 185 -16.23 -10.21 10.95
N ARG A 186 -16.69 -11.39 11.39
CA ARG A 186 -18.10 -11.61 11.76
C ARG A 186 -18.51 -10.78 12.98
N ALA A 187 -17.64 -10.68 13.99
CA ALA A 187 -17.89 -9.84 15.17
C ALA A 187 -18.05 -8.36 14.78
N LEU A 188 -17.21 -7.84 13.87
CA LEU A 188 -17.35 -6.48 13.36
C LEU A 188 -18.66 -6.31 12.57
N LYS A 189 -18.98 -7.24 11.67
CA LYS A 189 -20.24 -7.21 10.87
C LYS A 189 -21.48 -7.28 11.74
N ALA A 190 -21.44 -8.00 12.86
CA ALA A 190 -22.56 -8.04 13.81
C ALA A 190 -22.86 -6.67 14.42
N GLY A 191 -21.87 -5.77 14.48
CA GLY A 191 -22.04 -4.36 14.81
C GLY A 191 -22.64 -3.50 13.70
N SER A 192 -23.09 -4.10 12.60
CA SER A 192 -23.67 -3.42 11.43
C SER A 192 -22.70 -2.39 10.80
N VAL A 193 -21.42 -2.70 10.75
CA VAL A 193 -20.38 -1.84 10.16
C VAL A 193 -19.86 -2.42 8.84
N ASP A 194 -19.42 -1.56 7.92
CA ASP A 194 -18.62 -1.99 6.78
C ASP A 194 -17.20 -2.36 7.25
N VAL A 195 -16.58 -3.35 6.63
CA VAL A 195 -15.24 -3.81 6.99
C VAL A 195 -14.33 -3.80 5.77
N VAL A 196 -13.15 -3.22 5.94
CA VAL A 196 -12.03 -3.29 4.99
C VAL A 196 -10.84 -3.92 5.71
N LEU A 197 -10.37 -5.05 5.22
CA LEU A 197 -9.10 -5.63 5.64
C LEU A 197 -7.97 -4.94 4.89
N MET A 198 -6.88 -4.62 5.59
CA MET A 198 -5.63 -4.13 5.00
C MET A 198 -4.55 -5.18 5.25
N ASP A 199 -4.04 -5.76 4.18
CA ASP A 199 -3.04 -6.82 4.22
C ASP A 199 -1.63 -6.34 4.65
N LEU A 200 -0.61 -7.19 4.47
CA LEU A 200 0.76 -6.94 4.87
C LEU A 200 1.37 -5.73 4.12
N GLN A 201 2.50 -5.23 4.60
CA GLN A 201 3.35 -4.31 3.84
C GLN A 201 4.42 -5.08 3.06
N TYR A 202 4.79 -4.58 1.89
CA TYR A 202 5.89 -5.10 1.09
C TYR A 202 7.22 -4.52 1.59
N THR A 203 7.82 -5.17 2.61
CA THR A 203 9.02 -4.67 3.30
C THR A 203 10.03 -5.80 3.51
N PRO A 204 11.34 -5.48 3.68
CA PRO A 204 12.38 -6.49 3.88
C PRO A 204 12.08 -7.49 4.99
N GLN A 205 11.60 -7.03 6.16
CA GLN A 205 11.30 -7.93 7.28
C GLN A 205 10.12 -8.86 7.00
N VAL A 206 9.09 -8.38 6.31
CA VAL A 206 7.95 -9.22 5.89
C VAL A 206 8.41 -10.25 4.86
N LEU A 207 9.18 -9.82 3.85
CA LEU A 207 9.68 -10.70 2.79
C LEU A 207 10.71 -11.75 3.29
N ALA A 208 11.41 -11.46 4.38
CA ALA A 208 12.30 -12.42 5.03
C ALA A 208 11.54 -13.56 5.75
N SER A 209 10.27 -13.36 6.10
CA SER A 209 9.44 -14.42 6.68
C SER A 209 8.99 -15.39 5.59
N VAL A 210 9.23 -16.70 5.78
CA VAL A 210 8.73 -17.75 4.89
C VAL A 210 7.20 -17.89 4.92
N HIS A 211 6.52 -17.19 5.81
CA HIS A 211 5.10 -17.33 6.11
C HIS A 211 4.21 -16.23 5.48
N TYR A 212 4.80 -15.19 4.87
CA TYR A 212 4.01 -14.05 4.40
C TYR A 212 3.00 -14.44 3.32
N ILE A 213 3.37 -15.36 2.41
CA ILE A 213 2.46 -15.82 1.34
C ILE A 213 1.22 -16.49 1.95
N ALA A 214 1.40 -17.39 2.91
CA ALA A 214 0.28 -18.06 3.56
C ALA A 214 -0.65 -17.08 4.29
N MET A 215 -0.11 -16.00 4.85
CA MET A 215 -0.91 -14.95 5.49
C MET A 215 -1.68 -14.13 4.46
N GLU A 216 -1.07 -13.73 3.35
CA GLU A 216 -1.74 -13.05 2.24
C GLU A 216 -2.92 -13.88 1.69
N ASP A 217 -2.69 -15.21 1.54
CA ASP A 217 -3.74 -16.15 1.10
C ASP A 217 -4.90 -16.21 2.10
N ILE A 218 -4.61 -16.27 3.40
CA ILE A 218 -5.63 -16.26 4.47
C ILE A 218 -6.44 -14.98 4.40
N ILE A 219 -5.81 -13.81 4.37
CA ILE A 219 -6.50 -12.51 4.36
C ILE A 219 -7.36 -12.38 3.11
N THR A 220 -6.81 -12.73 1.95
CA THR A 220 -7.53 -12.68 0.67
C THR A 220 -8.74 -13.62 0.63
N ASP A 221 -8.57 -14.87 1.08
CA ASP A 221 -9.65 -15.87 1.11
C ASP A 221 -10.77 -15.44 2.07
N VAL A 222 -10.41 -14.93 3.27
CA VAL A 222 -11.41 -14.45 4.24
C VAL A 222 -12.14 -13.21 3.70
N ALA A 223 -11.45 -12.24 3.12
CA ALA A 223 -12.10 -11.07 2.53
C ALA A 223 -13.14 -11.47 1.47
N LYS A 224 -12.77 -12.40 0.58
CA LYS A 224 -13.66 -12.92 -0.46
C LYS A 224 -14.85 -13.68 0.11
N ARG A 225 -14.62 -14.62 1.05
CA ARG A 225 -15.69 -15.47 1.63
C ARG A 225 -16.67 -14.66 2.47
N GLU A 226 -16.16 -13.75 3.28
CA GLU A 226 -16.99 -12.91 4.14
C GLU A 226 -17.56 -11.68 3.41
N ARG A 227 -17.17 -11.48 2.12
CA ARG A 227 -17.62 -10.36 1.27
C ARG A 227 -17.36 -9.00 1.89
N VAL A 228 -16.14 -8.83 2.41
CA VAL A 228 -15.64 -7.56 2.95
C VAL A 228 -14.57 -6.98 2.04
N GLY A 229 -14.31 -5.68 2.15
CA GLY A 229 -13.28 -5.02 1.37
C GLY A 229 -11.88 -5.56 1.69
N LEU A 230 -11.02 -5.65 0.67
CA LEU A 230 -9.60 -5.91 0.81
C LEU A 230 -8.81 -4.76 0.17
N PHE A 231 -8.06 -4.04 0.98
CA PHE A 231 -7.08 -3.09 0.49
C PHE A 231 -5.70 -3.74 0.50
N SER A 232 -5.24 -4.15 -0.70
CA SER A 232 -3.92 -4.79 -0.82
C SER A 232 -2.80 -3.76 -0.79
N ARG A 233 -2.35 -3.43 0.43
CA ARG A 233 -1.19 -2.59 0.68
C ARG A 233 0.10 -3.24 0.15
N PHE A 234 0.22 -4.55 0.28
CA PHE A 234 1.33 -5.34 -0.25
C PHE A 234 1.49 -5.13 -1.76
N ALA A 235 0.40 -5.31 -2.51
CA ALA A 235 0.42 -5.13 -3.96
C ALA A 235 0.68 -3.67 -4.36
N LEU A 236 0.13 -2.70 -3.62
CA LEU A 236 0.36 -1.27 -3.84
C LEU A 236 1.84 -0.92 -3.70
N MET A 237 2.48 -1.32 -2.61
CA MET A 237 3.89 -1.02 -2.37
C MET A 237 4.79 -1.73 -3.39
N ARG A 238 4.53 -3.01 -3.72
CA ARG A 238 5.26 -3.75 -4.74
C ARG A 238 5.20 -3.06 -6.10
N LYS A 239 4.00 -2.75 -6.59
CA LYS A 239 3.80 -2.04 -7.87
C LYS A 239 4.53 -0.70 -7.91
N SER A 240 4.59 0.02 -6.78
CA SER A 240 5.29 1.29 -6.71
C SER A 240 6.80 1.11 -6.89
N ILE A 241 7.38 0.07 -6.30
CA ILE A 241 8.79 -0.27 -6.47
C ILE A 241 9.06 -0.73 -7.92
N ASP A 242 8.19 -1.58 -8.47
CA ASP A 242 8.26 -2.02 -9.87
C ASP A 242 8.18 -0.83 -10.85
N ALA A 243 7.48 0.23 -10.47
CA ALA A 243 7.38 1.49 -11.22
C ALA A 243 8.53 2.48 -10.93
N GLY A 244 9.58 2.06 -10.22
CA GLY A 244 10.80 2.84 -10.00
C GLY A 244 10.80 3.73 -8.74
N VAL A 245 9.82 3.60 -7.84
CA VAL A 245 9.93 4.22 -6.52
C VAL A 245 10.95 3.44 -5.70
N SER A 246 11.96 4.13 -5.15
CA SER A 246 12.99 3.44 -4.37
C SER A 246 12.39 2.83 -3.09
N GLN A 247 12.89 1.67 -2.67
CA GLN A 247 12.46 1.02 -1.44
C GLN A 247 12.63 1.94 -0.21
N GLY A 248 13.74 2.67 -0.11
CA GLY A 248 13.99 3.59 0.99
C GLY A 248 13.07 4.81 1.03
N ALA A 249 12.35 5.12 -0.07
CA ALA A 249 11.29 6.12 -0.07
C ALA A 249 9.99 5.59 0.55
N LEU A 250 9.79 4.27 0.59
CA LEU A 250 8.57 3.65 1.11
C LEU A 250 8.77 2.97 2.47
N VAL A 251 9.98 2.49 2.75
CA VAL A 251 10.30 1.70 3.95
C VAL A 251 11.33 2.45 4.78
N SER A 252 11.06 2.59 6.07
CA SER A 252 11.91 3.23 7.04
C SER A 252 13.21 2.44 7.26
N TRP A 253 14.17 3.06 7.94
CA TRP A 253 15.49 2.50 8.23
C TRP A 253 15.46 1.14 8.95
N ASP A 254 14.38 0.82 9.65
CA ASP A 254 14.20 -0.44 10.36
C ASP A 254 13.79 -1.62 9.45
N GLY A 255 13.53 -1.37 8.18
CA GLY A 255 13.16 -2.41 7.22
C GLY A 255 11.74 -2.98 7.42
N LEU A 256 10.91 -2.36 8.27
CA LEU A 256 9.54 -2.81 8.55
C LEU A 256 8.50 -1.70 8.40
N HIS A 257 8.69 -0.56 9.08
CA HIS A 257 7.68 0.50 9.11
C HIS A 257 7.76 1.40 7.86
N SER A 258 6.63 2.01 7.55
CA SER A 258 6.51 2.90 6.39
C SER A 258 7.07 4.29 6.68
N THR A 259 7.59 4.94 5.65
CA THR A 259 7.94 6.36 5.66
C THR A 259 6.69 7.25 5.58
N ALA A 260 6.85 8.56 5.75
CA ALA A 260 5.77 9.53 5.53
C ALA A 260 5.24 9.50 4.09
N ASP A 261 6.12 9.35 3.09
CA ASP A 261 5.75 9.24 1.67
C ASP A 261 4.90 7.99 1.41
N ALA A 262 5.28 6.85 2.02
CA ALA A 262 4.48 5.63 1.91
C ALA A 262 3.12 5.78 2.57
N TYR A 263 3.04 6.39 3.74
CA TYR A 263 1.77 6.63 4.41
C TYR A 263 0.87 7.61 3.63
N ASP A 264 1.44 8.64 2.99
CA ASP A 264 0.68 9.53 2.11
C ASP A 264 0.10 8.76 0.92
N CYS A 265 0.90 7.93 0.25
CA CYS A 265 0.43 7.08 -0.83
C CYS A 265 -0.66 6.09 -0.37
N ILE A 266 -0.41 5.33 0.72
CA ILE A 266 -1.35 4.34 1.27
C ILE A 266 -2.66 5.01 1.67
N GLY A 267 -2.61 6.11 2.41
CA GLY A 267 -3.80 6.82 2.89
C GLY A 267 -4.65 7.36 1.74
N ARG A 268 -4.04 7.98 0.73
CA ARG A 268 -4.76 8.48 -0.45
C ARG A 268 -5.33 7.35 -1.30
N ALA A 269 -4.56 6.28 -1.53
CA ALA A 269 -5.05 5.14 -2.30
C ALA A 269 -6.23 4.45 -1.60
N LEU A 270 -6.16 4.26 -0.28
CA LEU A 270 -7.24 3.72 0.53
C LEU A 270 -8.49 4.61 0.48
N ALA A 271 -8.34 5.93 0.61
CA ALA A 271 -9.43 6.89 0.51
C ALA A 271 -10.15 6.81 -0.85
N ARG A 272 -9.39 6.72 -1.93
CA ARG A 272 -9.94 6.56 -3.29
C ARG A 272 -10.69 5.24 -3.44
N ALA A 273 -10.12 4.13 -2.91
CA ALA A 273 -10.75 2.82 -2.94
C ALA A 273 -12.08 2.81 -2.16
N ILE A 274 -12.11 3.39 -0.95
CA ILE A 274 -13.33 3.55 -0.14
C ILE A 274 -14.36 4.39 -0.91
N SER A 275 -13.97 5.56 -1.42
CA SER A 275 -14.84 6.47 -2.15
C SER A 275 -15.44 5.82 -3.42
N LYS A 276 -14.70 4.93 -4.08
CA LYS A 276 -15.16 4.17 -5.25
C LYS A 276 -16.12 3.05 -4.88
N SER A 277 -15.83 2.30 -3.81
CA SER A 277 -16.65 1.16 -3.34
C SER A 277 -17.92 1.59 -2.61
N ALA A 278 -18.04 2.86 -2.28
CA ALA A 278 -19.21 3.49 -1.64
C ALA A 278 -20.04 4.35 -2.64
N ARG A 279 -20.27 3.81 -3.84
CA ARG A 279 -21.10 4.43 -4.88
C ARG A 279 -22.48 3.78 -4.95
#